data_efe388273d7183169da93acbc5320b9e
#
_entry.id   efe388273d7183169da93acbc5320b9e
#
_cell.length_a   1.000
_cell.length_b   1.000
_cell.length_c   1.000
_cell.angle_alpha   90.00
_cell.angle_beta   90.00
_cell.angle_gamma   90.00
#
_symmetry.space_group_name_H-M   'P 1'
#
loop_
_entity.id
_entity.type
_entity.pdbx_description
1 polymer ?
#
loop_
_entity_poly.entity_id
_entity_poly.type
_entity_poly.pdbx_seq_one_letter_code
_entity_poly.pdbx_strand_id
1 'polypeptide(L)'
;MKIDLKKMRPKNFNSYLYNSVEKLAKNVEKGSGNKNINKCPVCKSLKRKNYIIKYNILIVTCGNCDLTYTTKQPKNFNDVYSQNDYLKKSILSYDKHRKYRIKRFGNERIKILRKYKKKGKLLDFGCGTGWFLEGAKHYFQSYGVEYSDTIRNWLQDKFNIKTFKTLEDIKEEKFDIITAFDVIEHVPDPLGLLKKLKRKLKKNGIILIYTPNFNSLGFSYLGINNNLLCPPNHLFYFNKHSFNYLCEKIDLKIVETQYRGIDVGDIYALINEKGNKKTSNFLNQNSTLFQKFIDDIGFSNHIRFVLKNK
;
A
#
# COMPACT_ATOMS: atom_id res chain seq x y z
N MET A 1 16.18 -0.18 -14.38
CA MET A 1 15.98 -1.63 -14.60
C MET A 1 14.53 -1.88 -14.94
N LYS A 2 14.27 -2.50 -16.10
CA LYS A 2 12.90 -2.80 -16.60
C LYS A 2 12.15 -3.64 -15.57
N ILE A 3 10.88 -3.34 -15.36
CA ILE A 3 10.02 -4.09 -14.44
C ILE A 3 9.62 -5.39 -15.11
N ASP A 4 9.86 -6.51 -14.45
CA ASP A 4 9.44 -7.83 -14.87
C ASP A 4 8.12 -8.17 -14.14
N LEU A 5 7.00 -7.96 -14.83
CA LEU A 5 5.66 -8.20 -14.26
C LEU A 5 5.45 -9.66 -13.84
N LYS A 6 6.07 -10.64 -14.55
CA LYS A 6 5.98 -12.06 -14.18
C LYS A 6 6.67 -12.38 -12.85
N LYS A 7 7.72 -11.60 -12.51
CA LYS A 7 8.41 -11.71 -11.21
C LYS A 7 7.77 -10.87 -10.12
N MET A 8 6.92 -9.92 -10.49
CA MET A 8 6.15 -9.14 -9.51
C MET A 8 4.86 -9.82 -9.10
N ARG A 9 4.17 -10.41 -10.06
CA ARG A 9 2.83 -11.00 -9.89
C ARG A 9 2.87 -12.47 -10.27
N PRO A 10 2.29 -13.37 -9.46
CA PRO A 10 2.13 -14.77 -9.84
C PRO A 10 1.33 -14.92 -11.14
N LYS A 11 1.51 -16.05 -11.83
CA LYS A 11 0.61 -16.42 -12.93
C LYS A 11 -0.84 -16.41 -12.41
N ASN A 12 -1.75 -15.77 -13.14
CA ASN A 12 -3.16 -15.57 -12.76
C ASN A 12 -3.37 -14.64 -11.54
N PHE A 13 -2.42 -13.78 -11.19
CA PHE A 13 -2.54 -12.86 -10.06
C PHE A 13 -3.81 -11.99 -10.12
N ASN A 14 -4.12 -11.41 -11.30
CA ASN A 14 -5.28 -10.55 -11.44
C ASN A 14 -6.58 -11.32 -11.23
N SER A 15 -6.77 -12.47 -11.87
CA SER A 15 -7.99 -13.27 -11.69
C SER A 15 -8.15 -13.75 -10.25
N TYR A 16 -7.06 -14.13 -9.60
CA TYR A 16 -7.07 -14.51 -8.19
C TYR A 16 -7.42 -13.34 -7.28
N LEU A 17 -6.82 -12.17 -7.50
CA LEU A 17 -7.11 -10.95 -6.76
C LEU A 17 -8.58 -10.55 -6.93
N TYR A 18 -9.09 -10.51 -8.17
CA TYR A 18 -10.48 -10.17 -8.45
C TYR A 18 -11.44 -11.12 -7.74
N ASN A 19 -11.25 -12.44 -7.84
CA ASN A 19 -12.11 -13.42 -7.18
C ASN A 19 -12.09 -13.27 -5.66
N SER A 20 -10.93 -13.01 -5.06
CA SER A 20 -10.80 -12.82 -3.61
C SER A 20 -11.48 -11.54 -3.13
N VAL A 21 -11.28 -10.44 -3.86
CA VAL A 21 -11.88 -9.14 -3.56
C VAL A 21 -13.40 -9.19 -3.76
N GLU A 22 -13.88 -9.81 -4.84
CA GLU A 22 -15.31 -9.96 -5.12
C GLU A 22 -16.00 -10.82 -4.04
N LYS A 23 -15.38 -11.90 -3.60
CA LYS A 23 -15.90 -12.72 -2.49
C LYS A 23 -16.00 -11.91 -1.21
N LEU A 24 -14.97 -11.11 -0.91
CA LEU A 24 -14.96 -10.21 0.23
C LEU A 24 -16.07 -9.14 0.12
N ALA A 25 -16.26 -8.56 -1.06
CA ALA A 25 -17.30 -7.57 -1.32
C ALA A 25 -18.70 -8.17 -1.12
N LYS A 26 -18.96 -9.39 -1.61
CA LYS A 26 -20.22 -10.12 -1.38
C LYS A 26 -20.47 -10.37 0.11
N ASN A 27 -19.44 -10.67 0.89
CA ASN A 27 -19.56 -10.83 2.34
C ASN A 27 -19.90 -9.49 3.01
N VAL A 28 -19.28 -8.38 2.57
CA VAL A 28 -19.60 -7.04 3.05
C VAL A 28 -21.00 -6.60 2.63
N GLU A 29 -21.49 -7.00 1.46
CA GLU A 29 -22.84 -6.68 1.01
C GLU A 29 -23.93 -7.38 1.83
N LYS A 30 -23.75 -8.70 2.09
CA LYS A 30 -24.73 -9.56 2.74
C LYS A 30 -24.68 -9.54 4.27
N GLY A 31 -23.60 -9.06 4.87
CA GLY A 31 -23.33 -9.20 6.29
C GLY A 31 -24.01 -8.16 7.17
N SER A 32 -24.65 -8.59 8.26
CA SER A 32 -25.08 -7.75 9.38
C SER A 32 -23.91 -7.07 10.13
N GLY A 33 -22.68 -7.44 9.79
CA GLY A 33 -21.44 -6.98 10.36
C GLY A 33 -20.76 -5.79 9.66
N ASN A 34 -21.47 -4.98 8.87
CA ASN A 34 -20.87 -3.87 8.14
C ASN A 34 -21.02 -2.54 8.85
N LYS A 35 -20.03 -1.66 8.64
CA LYS A 35 -20.07 -0.27 9.09
C LYS A 35 -20.33 0.64 7.88
N ASN A 36 -21.42 1.39 7.92
CA ASN A 36 -21.68 2.45 6.96
C ASN A 36 -20.87 3.70 7.32
N ILE A 37 -20.19 4.27 6.33
CA ILE A 37 -19.37 5.46 6.46
C ILE A 37 -20.12 6.65 5.85
N ASN A 38 -20.84 7.38 6.68
CA ASN A 38 -21.68 8.51 6.26
C ASN A 38 -20.94 9.85 6.21
N LYS A 39 -19.83 9.98 6.95
CA LYS A 39 -18.98 11.18 7.00
C LYS A 39 -17.56 10.81 6.58
N CYS A 40 -16.84 11.76 5.98
CA CYS A 40 -15.43 11.56 5.68
C CYS A 40 -14.67 11.08 6.92
N PRO A 41 -13.95 9.96 6.88
CA PRO A 41 -13.24 9.41 8.03
C PRO A 41 -12.19 10.37 8.62
N VAL A 42 -11.61 11.24 7.79
CA VAL A 42 -10.53 12.16 8.19
C VAL A 42 -11.05 13.52 8.62
N CYS A 43 -11.83 14.22 7.78
CA CYS A 43 -12.26 15.60 8.07
C CYS A 43 -13.69 15.71 8.61
N LYS A 44 -14.42 14.59 8.70
CA LYS A 44 -15.82 14.51 9.18
C LYS A 44 -16.85 15.24 8.32
N SER A 45 -16.47 15.79 7.17
CA SER A 45 -17.38 16.44 6.24
C SER A 45 -18.42 15.47 5.67
N LEU A 46 -19.63 15.97 5.44
CA LEU A 46 -20.70 15.28 4.71
C LEU A 46 -20.64 15.55 3.20
N LYS A 47 -19.90 16.58 2.77
CA LYS A 47 -19.79 16.95 1.35
C LYS A 47 -19.09 15.86 0.58
N ARG A 48 -19.73 15.36 -0.48
CA ARG A 48 -19.23 14.30 -1.35
C ARG A 48 -19.27 14.77 -2.80
N LYS A 49 -18.26 14.35 -3.56
CA LYS A 49 -18.18 14.51 -5.02
C LYS A 49 -17.64 13.21 -5.62
N ASN A 50 -17.80 13.00 -6.93
CA ASN A 50 -17.33 11.84 -7.66
C ASN A 50 -17.80 10.52 -7.03
N TYR A 51 -18.66 9.82 -7.73
CA TYR A 51 -19.27 8.58 -7.25
C TYR A 51 -18.85 7.44 -8.19
N ILE A 52 -18.24 6.40 -7.63
CA ILE A 52 -17.84 5.19 -8.36
C ILE A 52 -18.49 4.01 -7.67
N ILE A 53 -19.05 3.07 -8.43
CA ILE A 53 -19.57 1.82 -7.91
C ILE A 53 -18.71 0.68 -8.45
N LYS A 54 -18.17 -0.13 -7.55
CA LYS A 54 -17.46 -1.36 -7.89
C LYS A 54 -17.81 -2.45 -6.87
N TYR A 55 -18.15 -3.66 -7.35
CA TYR A 55 -18.61 -4.77 -6.51
C TYR A 55 -19.76 -4.37 -5.56
N ASN A 56 -20.73 -3.59 -6.06
CA ASN A 56 -21.87 -3.03 -5.30
C ASN A 56 -21.46 -2.17 -4.08
N ILE A 57 -20.21 -1.73 -4.01
CA ILE A 57 -19.72 -0.82 -2.99
C ILE A 57 -19.56 0.58 -3.60
N LEU A 58 -20.24 1.54 -2.99
CA LEU A 58 -20.12 2.95 -3.37
C LEU A 58 -18.81 3.52 -2.81
N ILE A 59 -18.05 4.16 -3.67
CA ILE A 59 -16.80 4.87 -3.38
C ILE A 59 -17.07 6.35 -3.68
N VAL A 60 -16.70 7.23 -2.78
CA VAL A 60 -16.95 8.68 -2.89
C VAL A 60 -15.68 9.47 -2.59
N THR A 61 -15.55 10.64 -3.20
CA THR A 61 -14.51 11.60 -2.87
C THR A 61 -15.09 12.68 -1.94
N CYS A 62 -14.39 12.97 -0.85
CA CYS A 62 -14.73 14.03 0.06
C CYS A 62 -14.58 15.40 -0.62
N GLY A 63 -15.64 16.23 -0.62
CA GLY A 63 -15.60 17.57 -1.20
C GLY A 63 -14.76 18.59 -0.42
N ASN A 64 -14.26 18.22 0.79
CA ASN A 64 -13.47 19.12 1.64
C ASN A 64 -11.97 18.79 1.62
N CYS A 65 -11.58 17.51 1.71
CA CYS A 65 -10.17 17.12 1.84
C CYS A 65 -9.68 16.19 0.71
N ASP A 66 -10.48 15.99 -0.33
CA ASP A 66 -10.18 15.14 -1.49
C ASP A 66 -9.84 13.67 -1.19
N LEU A 67 -10.07 13.19 0.03
CA LEU A 67 -9.94 11.77 0.32
C LEU A 67 -11.04 10.99 -0.40
N THR A 68 -10.65 10.02 -1.20
CA THR A 68 -11.58 9.05 -1.78
C THR A 68 -11.67 7.83 -0.87
N TYR A 69 -12.89 7.34 -0.58
CA TYR A 69 -13.10 6.26 0.39
C TYR A 69 -14.35 5.44 0.08
N THR A 70 -14.37 4.19 0.58
CA THR A 70 -15.52 3.30 0.52
C THR A 70 -16.59 3.69 1.55
N THR A 71 -17.86 3.66 1.15
CA THR A 71 -18.98 4.00 2.07
C THR A 71 -19.43 2.81 2.91
N LYS A 72 -18.98 1.60 2.59
CA LYS A 72 -19.19 0.37 3.38
C LYS A 72 -17.84 -0.24 3.71
N GLN A 73 -17.66 -0.62 4.98
CA GLN A 73 -16.43 -1.25 5.48
C GLN A 73 -16.80 -2.46 6.36
N PRO A 74 -16.00 -3.54 6.38
CA PRO A 74 -16.21 -4.64 7.32
C PRO A 74 -16.03 -4.13 8.76
N LYS A 75 -16.87 -4.59 9.71
CA LYS A 75 -16.68 -4.28 11.14
C LYS A 75 -15.41 -4.88 11.70
N ASN A 76 -15.15 -6.14 11.35
CA ASN A 76 -13.97 -6.88 11.76
C ASN A 76 -13.01 -7.01 10.59
N PHE A 77 -12.12 -6.04 10.47
CA PHE A 77 -11.13 -6.04 9.40
C PHE A 77 -10.09 -7.18 9.56
N ASN A 78 -9.88 -7.62 10.80
CA ASN A 78 -8.98 -8.72 11.11
C ASN A 78 -9.46 -10.06 10.52
N ASP A 79 -10.77 -10.28 10.42
CA ASP A 79 -11.34 -11.52 9.84
C ASP A 79 -11.05 -11.59 8.33
N VAL A 80 -10.85 -10.45 7.67
CA VAL A 80 -10.46 -10.37 6.27
C VAL A 80 -9.08 -10.99 6.02
N TYR A 81 -8.16 -10.83 6.99
CA TYR A 81 -6.79 -11.30 6.89
C TYR A 81 -6.54 -12.64 7.56
N SER A 82 -7.33 -13.02 8.59
CA SER A 82 -7.14 -14.26 9.36
C SER A 82 -7.64 -15.53 8.65
N GLN A 83 -8.69 -15.41 7.82
CA GLN A 83 -9.34 -16.57 7.17
C GLN A 83 -8.78 -16.91 5.79
N ASN A 84 -7.72 -16.22 5.33
CA ASN A 84 -7.38 -16.24 3.92
C ASN A 84 -6.27 -17.25 3.57
N ASP A 85 -6.63 -18.30 2.82
CA ASP A 85 -5.70 -19.10 1.99
C ASP A 85 -4.84 -18.24 1.05
N TYR A 86 -5.27 -16.99 0.80
CA TYR A 86 -4.51 -15.97 0.07
C TYR A 86 -3.18 -15.69 0.74
N LEU A 87 -3.13 -15.55 2.06
CA LEU A 87 -1.87 -15.29 2.77
C LEU A 87 -0.90 -16.45 2.62
N LYS A 88 -1.36 -17.69 2.77
CA LYS A 88 -0.49 -18.88 2.59
C LYS A 88 0.03 -19.00 1.15
N LYS A 89 -0.83 -18.82 0.15
CA LYS A 89 -0.45 -18.86 -1.27
C LYS A 89 0.43 -17.67 -1.66
N SER A 90 0.19 -16.47 -1.08
CA SER A 90 1.01 -15.28 -1.28
C SER A 90 2.40 -15.44 -0.71
N ILE A 91 2.56 -16.01 0.49
CA ILE A 91 3.87 -16.28 1.11
C ILE A 91 4.74 -17.06 0.13
N LEU A 92 4.26 -18.20 -0.36
CA LEU A 92 5.00 -19.06 -1.29
C LEU A 92 5.30 -18.37 -2.63
N SER A 93 4.36 -17.60 -3.15
CA SER A 93 4.52 -16.88 -4.40
C SER A 93 5.51 -15.71 -4.30
N TYR A 94 5.43 -14.93 -3.22
CA TYR A 94 6.36 -13.82 -2.99
C TYR A 94 7.76 -14.30 -2.64
N ASP A 95 7.90 -15.41 -1.94
CA ASP A 95 9.21 -15.98 -1.60
C ASP A 95 9.98 -16.43 -2.84
N LYS A 96 9.30 -17.02 -3.84
CA LYS A 96 9.93 -17.41 -5.11
C LYS A 96 10.66 -16.24 -5.81
N HIS A 97 10.16 -15.02 -5.65
CA HIS A 97 10.74 -13.82 -6.28
C HIS A 97 11.37 -12.84 -5.29
N ARG A 98 11.65 -13.27 -4.08
CA ARG A 98 12.18 -12.47 -2.98
C ARG A 98 13.44 -11.70 -3.36
N LYS A 99 14.45 -12.37 -3.92
CA LYS A 99 15.70 -11.73 -4.37
C LYS A 99 15.45 -10.63 -5.40
N TYR A 100 14.52 -10.84 -6.32
CA TYR A 100 14.13 -9.83 -7.30
C TYR A 100 13.46 -8.62 -6.62
N ARG A 101 12.56 -8.84 -5.66
CA ARG A 101 11.88 -7.78 -4.91
C ARG A 101 12.86 -6.94 -4.09
N ILE A 102 13.79 -7.57 -3.39
CA ILE A 102 14.85 -6.89 -2.64
C ILE A 102 15.67 -6.02 -3.59
N LYS A 103 16.17 -6.60 -4.69
CA LYS A 103 17.01 -5.89 -5.65
C LYS A 103 16.27 -4.72 -6.33
N ARG A 104 15.03 -4.94 -6.75
CA ARG A 104 14.27 -3.97 -7.56
C ARG A 104 13.59 -2.89 -6.73
N PHE A 105 12.98 -3.25 -5.62
CA PHE A 105 12.20 -2.34 -4.80
C PHE A 105 12.84 -2.05 -3.44
N GLY A 106 13.43 -3.05 -2.82
CA GLY A 106 14.07 -2.93 -1.50
C GLY A 106 15.22 -1.95 -1.53
N ASN A 107 16.16 -2.11 -2.46
CA ASN A 107 17.33 -1.24 -2.57
C ASN A 107 16.95 0.22 -2.84
N GLU A 108 15.92 0.46 -3.64
CA GLU A 108 15.42 1.80 -3.91
C GLU A 108 14.84 2.45 -2.64
N ARG A 109 14.02 1.71 -1.88
CA ARG A 109 13.45 2.15 -0.59
C ARG A 109 14.56 2.41 0.44
N ILE A 110 15.53 1.50 0.55
CA ILE A 110 16.70 1.65 1.43
C ILE A 110 17.51 2.90 1.05
N LYS A 111 17.70 3.17 -0.24
CA LYS A 111 18.39 4.38 -0.71
C LYS A 111 17.69 5.66 -0.23
N ILE A 112 16.35 5.68 -0.24
CA ILE A 112 15.58 6.81 0.29
C ILE A 112 15.84 6.95 1.80
N LEU A 113 15.70 5.88 2.56
CA LEU A 113 15.91 5.92 4.02
C LEU A 113 17.31 6.39 4.38
N ARG A 114 18.33 5.93 3.64
CA ARG A 114 19.74 6.28 3.87
C ARG A 114 20.10 7.72 3.56
N LYS A 115 19.26 8.49 2.86
CA LYS A 115 19.41 9.96 2.76
C LYS A 115 19.21 10.61 4.13
N TYR A 116 18.34 10.06 4.97
CA TYR A 116 17.94 10.61 6.26
C TYR A 116 18.65 9.96 7.46
N LYS A 117 18.86 8.65 7.39
CA LYS A 117 19.47 7.84 8.46
C LYS A 117 20.44 6.83 7.86
N LYS A 118 21.68 6.83 8.33
CA LYS A 118 22.70 5.85 7.87
C LYS A 118 22.62 4.53 8.64
N LYS A 119 22.18 4.58 9.91
CA LYS A 119 22.00 3.45 10.84
C LYS A 119 20.87 3.75 11.82
N GLY A 120 20.48 2.79 12.63
CA GLY A 120 19.48 2.93 13.70
C GLY A 120 18.45 1.82 13.67
N LYS A 121 17.39 1.95 14.49
CA LYS A 121 16.28 1.00 14.59
C LYS A 121 15.22 1.33 13.53
N LEU A 122 14.85 0.33 12.76
CA LEU A 122 13.82 0.40 11.72
C LEU A 122 12.65 -0.51 12.09
N LEU A 123 11.42 0.02 12.04
CA LEU A 123 10.17 -0.73 12.16
C LEU A 123 9.44 -0.72 10.82
N ASP A 124 9.13 -1.89 10.27
CA ASP A 124 8.25 -2.02 9.11
C ASP A 124 6.86 -2.46 9.55
N PHE A 125 5.89 -1.57 9.46
CA PHE A 125 4.51 -1.83 9.86
C PHE A 125 3.73 -2.46 8.71
N GLY A 126 3.19 -3.65 8.93
CA GLY A 126 2.61 -4.50 7.89
C GLY A 126 3.69 -5.13 7.04
N CYS A 127 4.73 -5.71 7.67
CA CYS A 127 5.92 -6.17 6.96
C CYS A 127 5.68 -7.38 6.04
N GLY A 128 4.51 -8.03 6.12
CA GLY A 128 4.15 -9.19 5.30
C GLY A 128 5.25 -10.24 5.32
N THR A 129 5.68 -10.70 4.14
CA THR A 129 6.73 -11.73 4.02
C THR A 129 8.16 -11.23 4.33
N GLY A 130 8.33 -10.01 4.81
CA GLY A 130 9.60 -9.47 5.32
C GLY A 130 10.72 -9.33 4.29
N TRP A 131 10.44 -9.40 3.00
CA TRP A 131 11.48 -9.26 1.95
C TRP A 131 12.21 -7.91 2.03
N PHE A 132 11.49 -6.85 2.44
CA PHE A 132 12.09 -5.53 2.64
C PHE A 132 13.02 -5.53 3.86
N LEU A 133 12.56 -6.09 4.98
CA LEU A 133 13.35 -6.19 6.21
C LEU A 133 14.63 -7.00 6.02
N GLU A 134 14.59 -8.08 5.22
CA GLU A 134 15.78 -8.86 4.89
C GLU A 134 16.84 -8.01 4.16
N GLY A 135 16.43 -7.18 3.21
CA GLY A 135 17.35 -6.24 2.57
C GLY A 135 17.82 -5.12 3.51
N ALA A 136 16.92 -4.63 4.37
CA ALA A 136 17.19 -3.51 5.27
C ALA A 136 18.10 -3.88 6.45
N LYS A 137 18.09 -5.15 6.91
CA LYS A 137 18.90 -5.61 8.07
C LYS A 137 20.40 -5.42 7.91
N HIS A 138 20.89 -5.28 6.68
CA HIS A 138 22.30 -4.96 6.40
C HIS A 138 22.70 -3.52 6.79
N TYR A 139 21.71 -2.65 7.03
CA TYR A 139 21.92 -1.22 7.31
C TYR A 139 21.29 -0.78 8.62
N PHE A 140 20.21 -1.46 9.05
CA PHE A 140 19.39 -1.08 10.18
C PHE A 140 19.10 -2.28 11.08
N GLN A 141 18.99 -2.04 12.37
CA GLN A 141 18.40 -3.01 13.29
C GLN A 141 16.89 -3.08 12.99
N SER A 142 16.48 -4.13 12.29
CA SER A 142 15.17 -4.21 11.63
C SER A 142 14.17 -5.03 12.44
N TYR A 143 12.97 -4.49 12.58
CA TYR A 143 11.83 -5.08 13.28
C TYR A 143 10.59 -5.02 12.38
N GLY A 144 9.65 -5.96 12.55
CA GLY A 144 8.40 -5.97 11.82
C GLY A 144 7.18 -5.92 12.72
N VAL A 145 6.08 -5.37 12.22
CA VAL A 145 4.74 -5.61 12.74
C VAL A 145 3.96 -6.36 11.67
N GLU A 146 3.42 -7.53 12.03
CA GLU A 146 2.63 -8.36 11.12
C GLU A 146 1.54 -9.08 11.93
N TYR A 147 0.29 -8.96 11.49
CA TYR A 147 -0.85 -9.49 12.23
C TYR A 147 -0.92 -11.03 12.21
N SER A 148 -0.53 -11.66 11.09
CA SER A 148 -0.59 -13.12 10.90
C SER A 148 0.46 -13.85 11.73
N ASP A 149 0.02 -14.69 12.68
CA ASP A 149 0.90 -15.56 13.47
C ASP A 149 1.72 -16.49 12.57
N THR A 150 1.11 -17.05 11.53
CA THR A 150 1.77 -17.92 10.56
C THR A 150 2.94 -17.22 9.88
N ILE A 151 2.75 -15.96 9.46
CA ILE A 151 3.81 -15.18 8.80
C ILE A 151 4.90 -14.81 9.80
N ARG A 152 4.53 -14.42 11.03
CA ARG A 152 5.53 -14.06 12.05
C ARG A 152 6.43 -15.23 12.41
N ASN A 153 5.85 -16.41 12.65
CA ASN A 153 6.63 -17.63 12.94
C ASN A 153 7.57 -17.96 11.77
N TRP A 154 7.04 -17.95 10.55
CA TRP A 154 7.85 -18.17 9.36
C TRP A 154 9.01 -17.16 9.19
N LEU A 155 8.80 -15.87 9.51
CA LEU A 155 9.85 -14.85 9.47
C LEU A 155 10.91 -15.07 10.53
N GLN A 156 10.50 -15.48 11.74
CA GLN A 156 11.44 -15.79 12.82
C GLN A 156 12.29 -17.03 12.47
N ASP A 157 11.64 -18.10 12.03
CA ASP A 157 12.30 -19.39 11.79
C ASP A 157 13.26 -19.32 10.60
N LYS A 158 12.82 -18.70 9.49
CA LYS A 158 13.58 -18.71 8.23
C LYS A 158 14.58 -17.57 8.09
N PHE A 159 14.31 -16.41 8.69
CA PHE A 159 15.11 -15.19 8.46
C PHE A 159 15.64 -14.54 9.72
N ASN A 160 15.27 -15.08 10.91
CA ASN A 160 15.60 -14.51 12.22
C ASN A 160 15.23 -13.01 12.31
N ILE A 161 14.00 -12.68 11.84
CA ILE A 161 13.47 -11.33 11.89
C ILE A 161 12.52 -11.22 13.08
N LYS A 162 12.86 -10.35 14.03
CA LYS A 162 12.00 -10.06 15.19
C LYS A 162 10.75 -9.31 14.77
N THR A 163 9.59 -9.89 15.07
CA THR A 163 8.30 -9.33 14.73
C THR A 163 7.37 -9.23 15.92
N PHE A 164 6.42 -8.30 15.86
CA PHE A 164 5.35 -8.08 16.82
C PHE A 164 4.00 -8.25 16.13
N LYS A 165 2.95 -8.61 16.86
CA LYS A 165 1.60 -8.73 16.33
C LYS A 165 0.99 -7.36 16.08
N THR A 166 1.14 -6.46 17.04
CA THR A 166 0.60 -5.11 17.03
C THR A 166 1.64 -4.07 17.48
N LEU A 167 1.35 -2.78 17.30
CA LEU A 167 2.21 -1.70 17.84
C LEU A 167 2.17 -1.63 19.36
N GLU A 168 1.11 -2.11 19.97
CA GLU A 168 0.91 -2.16 21.42
C GLU A 168 1.85 -3.17 22.09
N ASP A 169 2.22 -4.24 21.41
CA ASP A 169 3.19 -5.25 21.89
C ASP A 169 4.61 -4.69 22.01
N ILE A 170 4.88 -3.56 21.35
CA ILE A 170 6.14 -2.83 21.45
C ILE A 170 6.04 -1.88 22.63
N LYS A 171 6.62 -2.24 23.80
CA LYS A 171 6.48 -1.47 25.03
C LYS A 171 7.13 -0.08 24.89
N GLU A 172 8.36 0.12 25.30
CA GLU A 172 9.01 1.45 25.39
C GLU A 172 9.89 1.82 24.20
N GLU A 173 10.02 0.92 23.21
CA GLU A 173 10.95 1.10 22.12
C GLU A 173 10.49 2.16 21.12
N LYS A 174 11.42 3.07 20.77
CA LYS A 174 11.23 4.06 19.70
C LYS A 174 12.21 3.83 18.56
N PHE A 175 11.77 4.19 17.36
CA PHE A 175 12.46 3.90 16.10
C PHE A 175 13.02 5.16 15.44
N ASP A 176 14.16 5.02 14.80
CA ASP A 176 14.75 6.07 13.96
C ASP A 176 14.02 6.16 12.63
N ILE A 177 13.51 5.03 12.18
CA ILE A 177 12.78 4.87 10.91
C ILE A 177 11.55 4.01 11.16
N ILE A 178 10.41 4.44 10.64
CA ILE A 178 9.22 3.62 10.52
C ILE A 178 8.82 3.57 9.05
N THR A 179 8.47 2.38 8.56
CA THR A 179 7.97 2.19 7.20
C THR A 179 6.58 1.58 7.24
N ALA A 180 5.72 1.92 6.26
CA ALA A 180 4.46 1.25 6.01
C ALA A 180 4.20 1.28 4.50
N PHE A 181 4.26 0.11 3.86
CA PHE A 181 4.18 -0.04 2.42
C PHE A 181 2.92 -0.80 2.03
N ASP A 182 2.02 -0.12 1.33
CA ASP A 182 0.73 -0.66 0.90
C ASP A 182 -0.09 -1.19 2.12
N VAL A 183 -0.24 -0.32 3.14
CA VAL A 183 -0.93 -0.64 4.39
C VAL A 183 -1.98 0.40 4.77
N ILE A 184 -1.67 1.69 4.66
CA ILE A 184 -2.54 2.77 5.18
C ILE A 184 -3.90 2.82 4.49
N GLU A 185 -3.98 2.40 3.25
CA GLU A 185 -5.22 2.29 2.48
C GLU A 185 -6.15 1.18 2.96
N HIS A 186 -5.61 0.21 3.70
CA HIS A 186 -6.36 -0.93 4.22
C HIS A 186 -6.92 -0.73 5.63
N VAL A 187 -6.34 0.16 6.44
CA VAL A 187 -6.72 0.27 7.86
C VAL A 187 -7.96 1.12 8.04
N PRO A 188 -8.93 0.72 8.91
CA PRO A 188 -10.17 1.47 9.09
C PRO A 188 -10.01 2.89 9.64
N ASP A 189 -8.94 3.16 10.36
CA ASP A 189 -8.60 4.48 10.93
C ASP A 189 -7.18 4.90 10.56
N PRO A 190 -6.96 5.50 9.37
CA PRO A 190 -5.65 5.92 8.92
C PRO A 190 -5.07 7.05 9.78
N LEU A 191 -5.91 7.93 10.34
CA LEU A 191 -5.48 8.99 11.25
C LEU A 191 -4.95 8.42 12.56
N GLY A 192 -5.68 7.48 13.15
CA GLY A 192 -5.28 6.75 14.36
C GLY A 192 -3.99 5.95 14.16
N LEU A 193 -3.84 5.30 13.01
CA LEU A 193 -2.60 4.59 12.67
C LEU A 193 -1.42 5.56 12.65
N LEU A 194 -1.49 6.66 11.91
CA LEU A 194 -0.37 7.63 11.85
C LEU A 194 -0.06 8.23 13.23
N LYS A 195 -1.06 8.49 14.08
CA LYS A 195 -0.83 8.90 15.49
C LYS A 195 -0.06 7.84 16.28
N LYS A 196 -0.40 6.56 16.11
CA LYS A 196 0.32 5.45 16.76
C LYS A 196 1.76 5.34 16.27
N LEU A 197 1.98 5.42 14.95
CA LEU A 197 3.32 5.41 14.36
C LEU A 197 4.16 6.61 14.84
N LYS A 198 3.57 7.82 14.89
CA LYS A 198 4.23 9.03 15.43
C LYS A 198 4.70 8.83 16.87
N ARG A 199 3.89 8.21 17.74
CA ARG A 199 4.27 7.93 19.14
C ARG A 199 5.46 6.97 19.26
N LYS A 200 5.63 6.05 18.32
CA LYS A 200 6.77 5.11 18.25
C LYS A 200 7.99 5.71 17.55
N LEU A 201 7.87 6.90 16.96
CA LEU A 201 8.98 7.58 16.29
C LEU A 201 9.85 8.36 17.28
N LYS A 202 11.16 8.30 17.12
CA LYS A 202 12.10 9.20 17.82
C LYS A 202 11.92 10.65 17.34
N LYS A 203 12.32 11.64 18.16
CA LYS A 203 12.19 13.08 17.85
C LYS A 203 12.71 13.43 16.44
N ASN A 204 13.87 12.93 16.07
CA ASN A 204 14.49 13.16 14.74
C ASN A 204 14.28 11.99 13.78
N GLY A 205 13.31 11.13 14.04
CA GLY A 205 12.97 9.99 13.17
C GLY A 205 12.24 10.39 11.90
N ILE A 206 12.09 9.43 11.00
CA ILE A 206 11.30 9.57 9.77
C ILE A 206 10.28 8.43 9.65
N ILE A 207 9.15 8.72 9.00
CA ILE A 207 8.21 7.71 8.54
C ILE A 207 8.21 7.72 7.02
N LEU A 208 8.38 6.56 6.38
CA LEU A 208 8.23 6.40 4.93
C LEU A 208 6.95 5.62 4.66
N ILE A 209 5.97 6.29 4.07
CA ILE A 209 4.70 5.69 3.62
C ILE A 209 4.75 5.48 2.11
N TYR A 210 4.21 4.36 1.65
CA TYR A 210 3.99 4.03 0.25
C TYR A 210 2.55 3.55 0.12
N THR A 211 1.78 4.15 -0.81
CA THR A 211 0.35 3.85 -0.98
C THR A 211 -0.07 4.13 -2.43
N PRO A 212 -1.17 3.52 -2.93
CA PRO A 212 -1.72 3.89 -4.22
C PRO A 212 -2.02 5.40 -4.33
N ASN A 213 -1.75 5.97 -5.49
CA ASN A 213 -2.07 7.36 -5.84
C ASN A 213 -3.33 7.39 -6.70
N PHE A 214 -4.43 7.88 -6.15
CA PHE A 214 -5.70 7.96 -6.87
C PHE A 214 -5.63 8.91 -8.08
N ASN A 215 -4.83 9.99 -7.99
CA ASN A 215 -4.55 10.90 -9.09
C ASN A 215 -3.41 10.37 -9.96
N SER A 216 -3.66 9.34 -10.75
CA SER A 216 -2.64 8.71 -11.60
C SER A 216 -3.17 8.39 -12.98
N LEU A 217 -2.24 8.17 -13.91
CA LEU A 217 -2.56 7.71 -15.26
C LEU A 217 -3.33 6.38 -15.20
N GLY A 218 -2.86 5.45 -14.35
CA GLY A 218 -3.50 4.15 -14.20
C GLY A 218 -4.96 4.25 -13.74
N PHE A 219 -5.28 5.08 -12.75
CA PHE A 219 -6.67 5.29 -12.34
C PHE A 219 -7.50 6.02 -13.41
N SER A 220 -6.91 7.02 -14.07
CA SER A 220 -7.61 7.80 -15.10
C SER A 220 -7.92 6.98 -16.34
N TYR A 221 -6.98 6.14 -16.80
CA TYR A 221 -7.12 5.35 -18.03
C TYR A 221 -7.90 4.05 -17.82
N LEU A 222 -7.60 3.32 -16.73
CA LEU A 222 -8.21 2.00 -16.49
C LEU A 222 -9.59 2.12 -15.83
N GLY A 223 -9.89 3.24 -15.14
CA GLY A 223 -11.15 3.46 -14.47
C GLY A 223 -11.50 2.33 -13.52
N ILE A 224 -12.69 1.76 -13.67
CA ILE A 224 -13.17 0.63 -12.85
C ILE A 224 -12.36 -0.66 -13.05
N ASN A 225 -11.61 -0.78 -14.16
CA ASN A 225 -10.73 -1.93 -14.44
C ASN A 225 -9.38 -1.81 -13.73
N ASN A 226 -9.11 -0.71 -13.04
CA ASN A 226 -7.88 -0.58 -12.27
C ASN A 226 -7.88 -1.61 -11.12
N ASN A 227 -6.80 -2.41 -11.06
CA ASN A 227 -6.64 -3.45 -10.03
C ASN A 227 -6.40 -2.87 -8.62
N LEU A 228 -5.94 -1.62 -8.51
CA LEU A 228 -5.82 -0.92 -7.23
C LEU A 228 -7.16 -0.35 -6.74
N LEU A 229 -8.18 -0.26 -7.61
CA LEU A 229 -9.55 0.04 -7.21
C LEU A 229 -10.22 -1.28 -6.79
N CYS A 230 -9.96 -1.73 -5.58
CA CYS A 230 -10.37 -3.06 -5.07
C CYS A 230 -11.11 -2.98 -3.72
N PRO A 231 -12.30 -2.30 -3.68
CA PRO A 231 -13.10 -2.27 -2.47
C PRO A 231 -13.66 -3.67 -2.14
N PRO A 232 -13.81 -4.06 -0.88
CA PRO A 232 -13.48 -3.35 0.34
C PRO A 232 -12.07 -3.66 0.87
N ASN A 233 -11.18 -4.22 0.06
CA ASN A 233 -9.80 -4.48 0.46
C ASN A 233 -9.03 -3.15 0.63
N HIS A 234 -9.14 -2.24 -0.34
CA HIS A 234 -8.75 -0.85 -0.16
C HIS A 234 -9.94 -0.03 0.32
N LEU A 235 -9.83 0.54 1.51
CA LEU A 235 -10.85 1.40 2.12
C LEU A 235 -10.67 2.85 1.71
N PHE A 236 -9.43 3.25 1.44
CA PHE A 236 -9.03 4.61 1.13
C PHE A 236 -8.18 4.65 -0.14
N TYR A 237 -8.34 5.74 -0.87
CA TYR A 237 -7.61 6.04 -2.10
C TYR A 237 -7.05 7.45 -1.93
N PHE A 238 -5.77 7.53 -1.59
CA PHE A 238 -5.10 8.79 -1.31
C PHE A 238 -4.61 9.46 -2.59
N ASN A 239 -4.50 10.78 -2.53
CA ASN A 239 -3.69 11.60 -3.41
C ASN A 239 -2.80 12.52 -2.53
N LYS A 240 -1.91 13.28 -3.13
CA LYS A 240 -1.00 14.16 -2.38
C LYS A 240 -1.74 15.14 -1.47
N HIS A 241 -2.85 15.73 -1.95
CA HIS A 241 -3.64 16.71 -1.20
C HIS A 241 -4.29 16.07 0.03
N SER A 242 -5.04 14.98 -0.16
CA SER A 242 -5.72 14.30 0.95
C SER A 242 -4.74 13.72 1.97
N PHE A 243 -3.57 13.27 1.53
CA PHE A 243 -2.55 12.77 2.44
C PHE A 243 -1.88 13.90 3.24
N ASN A 244 -1.61 15.05 2.61
CA ASN A 244 -1.10 16.23 3.30
C ASN A 244 -2.09 16.70 4.38
N TYR A 245 -3.38 16.79 4.04
CA TYR A 245 -4.44 17.12 4.99
C TYR A 245 -4.45 16.17 6.21
N LEU A 246 -4.26 14.86 5.97
CA LEU A 246 -4.16 13.85 7.04
C LEU A 246 -2.96 14.12 7.96
N CYS A 247 -1.79 14.44 7.38
CA CYS A 247 -0.56 14.72 8.13
C CYS A 247 -0.70 15.99 9.00
N GLU A 248 -1.31 17.05 8.47
CA GLU A 248 -1.52 18.31 9.18
C GLU A 248 -2.35 18.15 10.45
N LYS A 249 -3.35 17.26 10.44
CA LYS A 249 -4.20 16.95 11.61
C LYS A 249 -3.46 16.35 12.81
N ILE A 250 -2.21 15.95 12.63
CA ILE A 250 -1.42 15.26 13.66
C ILE A 250 0.00 15.80 13.80
N ASP A 251 0.25 17.02 13.31
CA ASP A 251 1.57 17.66 13.36
C ASP A 251 2.70 16.82 12.79
N LEU A 252 2.44 16.18 11.66
CA LEU A 252 3.45 15.63 10.77
C LEU A 252 3.62 16.54 9.57
N LYS A 253 4.84 16.62 9.04
CA LYS A 253 5.11 17.29 7.77
C LYS A 253 5.66 16.33 6.74
N ILE A 254 5.20 16.46 5.50
CA ILE A 254 5.78 15.79 4.35
C ILE A 254 7.05 16.55 3.96
N VAL A 255 8.21 15.90 4.03
CA VAL A 255 9.52 16.49 3.68
C VAL A 255 10.02 16.05 2.33
N GLU A 256 9.52 14.93 1.80
CA GLU A 256 9.80 14.46 0.44
C GLU A 256 8.58 13.72 -0.09
N THR A 257 8.25 13.94 -1.37
CA THR A 257 7.23 13.18 -2.12
C THR A 257 7.90 12.59 -3.34
N GLN A 258 7.67 11.30 -3.60
CA GLN A 258 8.13 10.64 -4.81
C GLN A 258 6.98 9.87 -5.44
N TYR A 259 6.96 9.83 -6.75
CA TYR A 259 6.02 9.03 -7.52
C TYR A 259 6.77 7.86 -8.16
N ARG A 260 6.25 6.67 -8.00
CA ARG A 260 6.83 5.45 -8.55
C ARG A 260 5.74 4.42 -8.78
N GLY A 261 5.55 4.05 -10.03
CA GLY A 261 4.45 3.17 -10.37
C GLY A 261 4.82 2.10 -11.40
N ILE A 262 3.76 1.46 -11.87
CA ILE A 262 3.79 0.45 -12.92
C ILE A 262 2.63 0.67 -13.91
N ASP A 263 2.14 1.90 -14.02
CA ASP A 263 0.98 2.29 -14.84
C ASP A 263 1.07 1.75 -16.26
N VAL A 264 2.22 1.94 -16.91
CA VAL A 264 2.45 1.46 -18.28
C VAL A 264 2.33 -0.05 -18.39
N GLY A 265 2.79 -0.77 -17.36
CA GLY A 265 2.67 -2.22 -17.28
C GLY A 265 1.22 -2.69 -17.12
N ASP A 266 0.44 -2.00 -16.31
CA ASP A 266 -0.98 -2.30 -16.09
C ASP A 266 -1.81 -1.99 -17.33
N ILE A 267 -1.55 -0.85 -18.00
CA ILE A 267 -2.17 -0.45 -19.25
C ILE A 267 -1.81 -1.44 -20.36
N TYR A 268 -0.52 -1.79 -20.48
CA TYR A 268 -0.05 -2.81 -21.43
C TYR A 268 -0.80 -4.14 -21.23
N ALA A 269 -0.94 -4.60 -19.98
CA ALA A 269 -1.62 -5.85 -19.70
C ALA A 269 -3.09 -5.84 -20.18
N LEU A 270 -3.83 -4.76 -19.92
CA LEU A 270 -5.21 -4.60 -20.38
C LEU A 270 -5.32 -4.54 -21.91
N ILE A 271 -4.45 -3.79 -22.58
CA ILE A 271 -4.45 -3.66 -24.04
C ILE A 271 -4.12 -5.00 -24.71
N ASN A 272 -3.18 -5.75 -24.12
CA ASN A 272 -2.82 -7.07 -24.62
C ASN A 272 -3.97 -8.08 -24.46
N GLU A 273 -4.69 -8.02 -23.34
CA GLU A 273 -5.87 -8.85 -23.06
C GLU A 273 -7.00 -8.56 -24.07
N LYS A 274 -7.17 -7.30 -24.48
CA LYS A 274 -8.13 -6.89 -25.52
C LYS A 274 -7.66 -7.21 -26.95
N GLY A 275 -6.55 -7.91 -27.15
CA GLY A 275 -6.06 -8.39 -28.43
C GLY A 275 -5.29 -7.37 -29.29
N ASN A 276 -5.10 -6.13 -28.86
CA ASN A 276 -4.32 -5.14 -29.58
C ASN A 276 -2.81 -5.35 -29.41
N LYS A 277 -2.29 -6.36 -30.10
CA LYS A 277 -0.87 -6.76 -30.00
C LYS A 277 0.11 -5.68 -30.46
N LYS A 278 -0.24 -4.87 -31.49
CA LYS A 278 0.63 -3.80 -31.99
C LYS A 278 0.89 -2.75 -30.92
N THR A 279 -0.16 -2.19 -30.35
CA THR A 279 -0.05 -1.18 -29.28
C THR A 279 0.57 -1.76 -28.02
N SER A 280 0.21 -2.98 -27.62
CA SER A 280 0.78 -3.61 -26.44
C SER A 280 2.29 -3.85 -26.58
N ASN A 281 2.77 -4.30 -27.74
CA ASN A 281 4.21 -4.49 -27.99
C ASN A 281 4.96 -3.15 -27.94
N PHE A 282 4.43 -2.09 -28.55
CA PHE A 282 5.01 -0.75 -28.48
C PHE A 282 5.14 -0.25 -27.03
N LEU A 283 4.08 -0.37 -26.22
CA LEU A 283 4.11 0.01 -24.81
C LEU A 283 5.10 -0.82 -24.00
N ASN A 284 5.19 -2.13 -24.26
CA ASN A 284 6.13 -3.00 -23.56
C ASN A 284 7.59 -2.66 -23.88
N GLN A 285 7.90 -2.40 -25.15
CA GLN A 285 9.25 -2.01 -25.57
C GLN A 285 9.69 -0.69 -24.92
N ASN A 286 8.80 0.30 -24.82
CA ASN A 286 9.06 1.64 -24.30
C ASN A 286 8.66 1.83 -22.83
N SER A 287 8.27 0.76 -22.14
CA SER A 287 7.67 0.82 -20.80
C SER A 287 8.55 1.54 -19.76
N THR A 288 9.88 1.40 -19.84
CA THR A 288 10.80 2.05 -18.90
C THR A 288 10.85 3.57 -19.11
N LEU A 289 10.84 4.02 -20.37
CA LEU A 289 10.85 5.44 -20.72
C LEU A 289 9.53 6.11 -20.31
N PHE A 290 8.41 5.52 -20.71
CA PHE A 290 7.09 6.06 -20.41
C PHE A 290 6.82 6.06 -18.91
N GLN A 291 7.17 4.98 -18.19
CA GLN A 291 6.97 4.96 -16.75
C GLN A 291 7.84 5.99 -16.06
N LYS A 292 9.10 6.17 -16.49
CA LYS A 292 9.95 7.23 -15.94
C LYS A 292 9.33 8.62 -16.14
N PHE A 293 8.85 8.91 -17.33
CA PHE A 293 8.16 10.18 -17.61
C PHE A 293 6.94 10.39 -16.69
N ILE A 294 6.08 9.38 -16.55
CA ILE A 294 4.91 9.42 -15.67
C ILE A 294 5.31 9.60 -14.21
N ASP A 295 6.38 8.93 -13.77
CA ASP A 295 6.95 9.10 -12.42
C ASP A 295 7.42 10.55 -12.20
N ASP A 296 8.17 11.11 -13.16
CA ASP A 296 8.78 12.44 -13.05
C ASP A 296 7.74 13.58 -13.04
N ILE A 297 6.63 13.44 -13.78
CA ILE A 297 5.52 14.42 -13.76
C ILE A 297 4.53 14.22 -12.59
N GLY A 298 4.74 13.22 -11.74
CA GLY A 298 3.90 12.99 -10.56
C GLY A 298 2.56 12.31 -10.83
N PHE A 299 2.44 11.56 -11.92
CA PHE A 299 1.18 10.95 -12.36
C PHE A 299 1.18 9.41 -12.29
N SER A 300 2.05 8.85 -11.44
CA SER A 300 2.17 7.39 -11.22
C SER A 300 1.14 6.85 -10.27
N ASN A 301 0.78 5.57 -10.43
CA ASN A 301 -0.22 4.85 -9.64
C ASN A 301 0.18 4.57 -8.18
N HIS A 302 1.40 4.90 -7.77
CA HIS A 302 1.82 4.91 -6.38
C HIS A 302 2.58 6.18 -6.02
N ILE A 303 2.45 6.57 -4.74
CA ILE A 303 3.08 7.75 -4.17
C ILE A 303 3.79 7.36 -2.87
N ARG A 304 4.95 7.99 -2.63
CA ARG A 304 5.76 7.81 -1.42
C ARG A 304 5.86 9.14 -0.70
N PHE A 305 5.70 9.09 0.61
CA PHE A 305 5.83 10.25 1.48
C PHE A 305 6.88 9.98 2.55
N VAL A 306 7.88 10.85 2.65
CA VAL A 306 8.75 10.90 3.83
C VAL A 306 8.20 11.93 4.78
N LEU A 307 7.89 11.50 6.00
CA LEU A 307 7.27 12.32 7.03
C LEU A 307 8.26 12.55 8.19
N LYS A 308 8.16 13.73 8.80
CA LYS A 308 8.82 14.08 10.07
C LYS A 308 7.84 14.74 11.02
N ASN A 309 8.17 14.75 12.28
CA ASN A 309 7.51 15.63 13.24
C ASN A 309 7.67 17.09 12.80
N LYS A 310 6.60 17.89 12.98
CA LYS A 310 6.68 19.34 12.88
C LYS A 310 7.53 19.90 14.01
#